data_01a70be3154f20754093d034e065bfb5
#
_entry.id   01a70be3154f20754093d034e065bfb5
#
_cell.length_a   1.000
_cell.length_b   1.000
_cell.length_c   1.000
_cell.angle_alpha   90.00
_cell.angle_beta   90.00
_cell.angle_gamma   90.00
#
_symmetry.space_group_name_H-M   'P 1'
#
loop_
_entity.id
_entity.type
_entity.pdbx_description
1 polymer ?
#
loop_
_entity_poly.entity_id
_entity_poly.type
_entity_poly.pdbx_seq_one_letter_code
_entity_poly.pdbx_strand_id
1 'polypeptide(L)'
;MTPELKSEITGCILAGGQGVRVGRKDKGLITLDGRYLSQHCIERLSPQVGSIIISANRNIPVYESFGCIVLQDKTDNSNGPLSGFHSALEAATTTFVAFTPCDAPFFPQNLVEKLTEPFSDEKTEITMAIVGTKHQPVFAMVKSSLENSLALFLENGGRKIRSWFDSRTCVTVEFDNERQFMNINSPSDLEEAELWSKQNQTTS
;
A
#
# COMPACT_ATOMS: atom_id res chain seq x y z
N MET A 1 -6.98 16.92 -5.66
CA MET A 1 -5.49 16.92 -5.80
C MET A 1 -5.09 17.40 -7.20
N THR A 2 -4.12 18.32 -7.33
CA THR A 2 -3.67 18.85 -8.62
C THR A 2 -2.78 17.86 -9.38
N PRO A 3 -2.66 17.97 -10.73
CA PRO A 3 -1.75 17.11 -11.52
C PRO A 3 -0.29 17.22 -11.09
N GLU A 4 0.17 18.41 -10.73
CA GLU A 4 1.53 18.68 -10.27
C GLU A 4 1.82 17.92 -8.97
N LEU A 5 0.90 17.95 -8.01
CA LEU A 5 1.06 17.23 -6.75
C LEU A 5 1.04 15.72 -6.96
N LYS A 6 0.21 15.21 -7.88
CA LYS A 6 0.22 13.78 -8.24
C LYS A 6 1.56 13.33 -8.80
N SER A 7 2.21 14.17 -9.63
CA SER A 7 3.52 13.84 -10.22
C SER A 7 4.64 13.71 -9.18
N GLU A 8 4.46 14.30 -7.99
CA GLU A 8 5.37 14.19 -6.85
C GLU A 8 5.15 12.93 -5.99
N ILE A 9 4.24 12.05 -6.39
CA ILE A 9 3.87 10.87 -5.59
C ILE A 9 4.01 9.60 -6.41
N THR A 10 4.83 8.67 -5.94
CA THR A 10 4.85 7.27 -6.42
C THR A 10 3.92 6.43 -5.56
N GLY A 11 2.98 5.71 -6.17
CA GLY A 11 2.19 4.69 -5.48
C GLY A 11 2.95 3.37 -5.40
N CYS A 12 2.97 2.72 -4.25
CA CYS A 12 3.54 1.39 -4.07
C CYS A 12 2.48 0.40 -3.59
N ILE A 13 2.23 -0.65 -4.39
CA ILE A 13 1.36 -1.77 -4.02
C ILE A 13 2.23 -2.88 -3.42
N LEU A 14 2.00 -3.20 -2.15
CA LEU A 14 2.75 -4.21 -1.41
C LEU A 14 2.16 -5.61 -1.65
N ALA A 15 2.82 -6.41 -2.46
CA ALA A 15 2.45 -7.79 -2.83
C ALA A 15 3.45 -8.85 -2.33
N GLY A 16 4.43 -8.48 -1.50
CA GLY A 16 5.54 -9.34 -1.05
C GLY A 16 5.24 -10.29 0.10
N GLY A 17 4.01 -10.37 0.62
CA GLY A 17 3.68 -11.18 1.81
C GLY A 17 3.78 -12.70 1.59
N GLN A 18 4.25 -13.46 2.61
CA GLN A 18 4.46 -14.92 2.51
C GLN A 18 3.16 -15.77 2.40
N GLY A 19 1.96 -15.18 2.51
CA GLY A 19 0.68 -15.88 2.28
C GLY A 19 0.45 -17.16 3.09
N VAL A 20 1.11 -17.33 4.24
CA VAL A 20 1.15 -18.59 5.02
C VAL A 20 -0.25 -19.09 5.43
N ARG A 21 -1.21 -18.18 5.61
CA ARG A 21 -2.58 -18.50 6.08
C ARG A 21 -3.55 -18.92 4.97
N VAL A 22 -3.27 -18.63 3.71
CA VAL A 22 -4.14 -18.95 2.55
C VAL A 22 -3.44 -19.97 1.64
N GLY A 23 -2.95 -21.09 2.20
CA GLY A 23 -2.37 -22.19 1.44
C GLY A 23 -1.16 -21.79 0.56
N ARG A 24 -0.35 -20.81 0.98
CA ARG A 24 0.78 -20.24 0.20
C ARG A 24 0.39 -19.57 -1.12
N LYS A 25 -0.90 -19.27 -1.34
CA LYS A 25 -1.33 -18.52 -2.53
C LYS A 25 -0.84 -17.07 -2.45
N ASP A 26 -0.48 -16.52 -3.59
CA ASP A 26 -0.17 -15.11 -3.74
C ASP A 26 -1.47 -14.31 -3.63
N LYS A 27 -1.60 -13.49 -2.58
CA LYS A 27 -2.85 -12.78 -2.30
C LYS A 27 -3.22 -11.79 -3.39
N GLY A 28 -2.22 -11.12 -3.96
CA GLY A 28 -2.45 -10.16 -5.04
C GLY A 28 -2.97 -10.80 -6.32
N LEU A 29 -2.82 -12.12 -6.47
CA LEU A 29 -3.30 -12.92 -7.60
C LEU A 29 -4.56 -13.75 -7.28
N ILE A 30 -5.23 -13.49 -6.15
CA ILE A 30 -6.60 -13.95 -5.92
C ILE A 30 -7.52 -13.13 -6.84
N THR A 31 -8.53 -13.79 -7.41
CA THR A 31 -9.47 -13.15 -8.33
C THR A 31 -10.75 -12.70 -7.59
N LEU A 32 -11.15 -11.47 -7.85
CA LEU A 32 -12.42 -10.86 -7.48
C LEU A 32 -13.09 -10.37 -8.76
N ASP A 33 -14.32 -10.79 -9.03
CA ASP A 33 -15.07 -10.45 -10.26
C ASP A 33 -14.25 -10.70 -11.55
N GLY A 34 -13.51 -11.83 -11.60
CA GLY A 34 -12.72 -12.24 -12.76
C GLY A 34 -11.38 -11.53 -12.95
N ARG A 35 -10.96 -10.64 -12.04
CA ARG A 35 -9.72 -9.87 -12.09
C ARG A 35 -8.91 -10.05 -10.81
N TYR A 36 -7.58 -9.94 -10.89
CA TYR A 36 -6.72 -10.05 -9.72
C TYR A 36 -6.91 -8.88 -8.74
N LEU A 37 -6.81 -9.15 -7.43
CA LEU A 37 -6.90 -8.10 -6.40
C LEU A 37 -5.92 -6.96 -6.63
N SER A 38 -4.70 -7.28 -7.04
CA SER A 38 -3.69 -6.28 -7.39
C SER A 38 -4.11 -5.40 -8.57
N GLN A 39 -4.85 -5.91 -9.56
CA GLN A 39 -5.37 -5.10 -10.67
C GLN A 39 -6.44 -4.10 -10.19
N HIS A 40 -7.32 -4.52 -9.27
CA HIS A 40 -8.27 -3.61 -8.62
C HIS A 40 -7.54 -2.50 -7.84
N CYS A 41 -6.44 -2.86 -7.12
CA CYS A 41 -5.62 -1.88 -6.41
C CYS A 41 -4.93 -0.90 -7.36
N ILE A 42 -4.40 -1.38 -8.50
CA ILE A 42 -3.78 -0.55 -9.54
C ILE A 42 -4.78 0.48 -10.07
N GLU A 43 -5.97 0.02 -10.49
CA GLU A 43 -7.01 0.92 -11.03
C GLU A 43 -7.44 1.98 -10.03
N ARG A 44 -7.49 1.62 -8.76
CA ARG A 44 -7.92 2.53 -7.71
C ARG A 44 -6.84 3.52 -7.30
N LEU A 45 -5.57 3.12 -7.36
CA LEU A 45 -4.42 3.96 -7.02
C LEU A 45 -3.99 4.87 -8.17
N SER A 46 -4.03 4.38 -9.41
CA SER A 46 -3.54 5.07 -10.61
C SER A 46 -4.10 6.51 -10.78
N PRO A 47 -5.39 6.81 -10.54
CA PRO A 47 -5.88 8.17 -10.64
C PRO A 47 -5.35 9.12 -9.56
N GLN A 48 -4.73 8.58 -8.49
CA GLN A 48 -4.32 9.32 -7.31
C GLN A 48 -2.81 9.66 -7.27
N VAL A 49 -1.99 9.05 -8.15
CA VAL A 49 -0.51 9.15 -8.13
C VAL A 49 0.04 9.41 -9.52
N GLY A 50 1.33 9.79 -9.60
CA GLY A 50 2.02 10.01 -10.88
C GLY A 50 2.55 8.72 -11.53
N SER A 51 2.94 7.74 -10.71
CA SER A 51 3.45 6.46 -11.16
C SER A 51 3.13 5.36 -10.16
N ILE A 52 3.16 4.09 -10.60
CA ILE A 52 2.92 2.93 -9.73
C ILE A 52 4.10 1.96 -9.80
N ILE A 53 4.49 1.49 -8.61
CA ILE A 53 5.42 0.39 -8.39
C ILE A 53 4.67 -0.75 -7.69
N ILE A 54 5.02 -1.99 -8.01
CA ILE A 54 4.56 -3.18 -7.28
C ILE A 54 5.77 -3.80 -6.57
N SER A 55 5.73 -3.92 -5.24
CA SER A 55 6.72 -4.70 -4.51
C SER A 55 6.25 -6.15 -4.42
N ALA A 56 6.94 -7.07 -5.11
CA ALA A 56 6.60 -8.48 -5.14
C ALA A 56 7.84 -9.36 -5.21
N ASN A 57 7.81 -10.53 -4.55
CA ASN A 57 8.93 -11.48 -4.49
C ASN A 57 8.63 -12.80 -5.21
N ARG A 58 7.42 -12.95 -5.76
CA ARG A 58 6.96 -14.15 -6.49
C ARG A 58 6.09 -13.73 -7.65
N ASN A 59 5.93 -14.65 -8.62
CA ASN A 59 5.07 -14.44 -9.78
C ASN A 59 5.36 -13.13 -10.55
N ILE A 60 6.62 -12.70 -10.55
CA ILE A 60 7.08 -11.44 -11.14
C ILE A 60 6.53 -11.23 -12.55
N PRO A 61 6.62 -12.22 -13.49
CA PRO A 61 6.11 -12.03 -14.85
C PRO A 61 4.61 -11.71 -14.92
N VAL A 62 3.81 -12.19 -13.93
CA VAL A 62 2.38 -11.86 -13.86
C VAL A 62 2.18 -10.40 -13.46
N TYR A 63 2.91 -9.92 -12.44
CA TYR A 63 2.84 -8.53 -12.02
C TYR A 63 3.37 -7.56 -13.08
N GLU A 64 4.46 -7.92 -13.80
CA GLU A 64 4.99 -7.14 -14.93
C GLU A 64 3.96 -7.01 -16.06
N SER A 65 3.13 -8.06 -16.30
CA SER A 65 2.08 -8.01 -17.31
C SER A 65 1.00 -6.97 -17.05
N PHE A 66 0.94 -6.39 -15.83
CA PHE A 66 0.02 -5.29 -15.50
C PHE A 66 0.55 -3.91 -15.95
N GLY A 67 1.75 -3.85 -16.54
CA GLY A 67 2.35 -2.62 -17.06
C GLY A 67 2.94 -1.70 -16.00
N CYS A 68 3.18 -2.22 -14.79
CA CYS A 68 3.83 -1.50 -13.70
C CYS A 68 5.29 -1.96 -13.52
N ILE A 69 6.11 -1.09 -12.92
CA ILE A 69 7.46 -1.47 -12.47
C ILE A 69 7.31 -2.44 -11.29
N VAL A 70 7.99 -3.57 -11.34
CA VAL A 70 7.99 -4.57 -10.25
C VAL A 70 9.35 -4.55 -9.55
N LEU A 71 9.34 -4.33 -8.24
CA LEU A 71 10.53 -4.38 -7.39
C LEU A 71 10.52 -5.65 -6.56
N GLN A 72 11.68 -6.28 -6.47
CA GLN A 72 11.95 -7.40 -5.56
C GLN A 72 12.70 -6.90 -4.33
N ASP A 73 12.40 -7.48 -3.17
CA ASP A 73 13.17 -7.19 -1.96
C ASP A 73 14.62 -7.66 -2.14
N LYS A 74 15.57 -6.79 -1.80
CA LYS A 74 17.00 -7.10 -1.88
C LYS A 74 17.49 -8.03 -0.76
N THR A 75 16.73 -8.13 0.33
CA THR A 75 17.06 -8.93 1.51
C THR A 75 16.07 -10.07 1.67
N ASP A 76 16.52 -11.17 2.30
CA ASP A 76 15.65 -12.31 2.64
C ASP A 76 14.34 -11.84 3.28
N ASN A 77 13.23 -12.48 2.91
CA ASN A 77 11.83 -12.20 3.31
C ASN A 77 11.56 -12.13 4.84
N SER A 78 12.60 -12.02 5.66
CA SER A 78 12.54 -11.94 7.14
C SER A 78 12.05 -10.58 7.66
N ASN A 79 12.05 -9.53 6.82
CA ASN A 79 11.75 -8.15 7.24
C ASN A 79 10.26 -7.76 7.14
N GLY A 80 9.41 -8.69 6.67
CA GLY A 80 7.98 -8.43 6.51
C GLY A 80 7.70 -7.29 5.51
N PRO A 81 6.62 -6.50 5.69
CA PRO A 81 6.26 -5.44 4.76
C PRO A 81 7.30 -4.31 4.65
N LEU A 82 8.17 -4.13 5.65
CA LEU A 82 9.18 -3.06 5.65
C LEU A 82 10.23 -3.24 4.55
N SER A 83 10.50 -4.47 4.08
CA SER A 83 11.35 -4.68 2.89
C SER A 83 10.75 -4.00 1.65
N GLY A 84 9.45 -4.18 1.43
CA GLY A 84 8.75 -3.52 0.33
C GLY A 84 8.71 -2.00 0.46
N PHE A 85 8.56 -1.48 1.70
CA PHE A 85 8.70 -0.04 1.96
C PHE A 85 10.09 0.46 1.57
N HIS A 86 11.15 -0.23 2.01
CA HIS A 86 12.52 0.16 1.74
C HIS A 86 12.84 0.14 0.24
N SER A 87 12.51 -0.97 -0.45
CA SER A 87 12.75 -1.08 -1.89
C SER A 87 12.01 0.00 -2.68
N ALA A 88 10.80 0.37 -2.27
CA ALA A 88 10.04 1.42 -2.93
C ALA A 88 10.61 2.82 -2.65
N LEU A 89 11.03 3.12 -1.42
CA LEU A 89 11.67 4.40 -1.09
C LEU A 89 13.00 4.57 -1.81
N GLU A 90 13.81 3.51 -1.93
CA GLU A 90 15.08 3.52 -2.65
C GLU A 90 14.89 3.76 -4.16
N ALA A 91 13.84 3.18 -4.77
CA ALA A 91 13.57 3.29 -6.20
C ALA A 91 12.82 4.59 -6.57
N ALA A 92 12.18 5.24 -5.60
CA ALA A 92 11.36 6.42 -5.88
C ALA A 92 12.22 7.63 -6.27
N THR A 93 11.81 8.30 -7.34
CA THR A 93 12.38 9.59 -7.78
C THR A 93 11.49 10.78 -7.41
N THR A 94 10.36 10.51 -6.77
CA THR A 94 9.35 11.48 -6.35
C THR A 94 9.55 11.87 -4.89
N THR A 95 8.93 12.98 -4.48
CA THR A 95 9.00 13.50 -3.11
C THR A 95 8.37 12.55 -2.09
N PHE A 96 7.31 11.82 -2.49
CA PHE A 96 6.54 10.96 -1.61
C PHE A 96 6.31 9.59 -2.22
N VAL A 97 6.19 8.57 -1.34
CA VAL A 97 5.67 7.24 -1.69
C VAL A 97 4.41 6.96 -0.90
N ALA A 98 3.31 6.66 -1.61
CA ALA A 98 2.04 6.24 -1.03
C ALA A 98 1.92 4.72 -1.09
N PHE A 99 1.74 4.07 0.06
CA PHE A 99 1.70 2.62 0.21
C PHE A 99 0.27 2.11 0.35
N THR A 100 -0.03 1.00 -0.34
CA THR A 100 -1.28 0.24 -0.19
C THR A 100 -0.97 -1.27 -0.24
N PRO A 101 -1.72 -2.13 0.46
CA PRO A 101 -1.59 -3.57 0.31
C PRO A 101 -2.28 -4.04 -0.98
N CYS A 102 -1.87 -5.19 -1.52
CA CYS A 102 -2.46 -5.78 -2.72
C CYS A 102 -3.79 -6.52 -2.45
N ASP A 103 -4.13 -6.76 -1.20
CA ASP A 103 -5.28 -7.56 -0.76
C ASP A 103 -6.45 -6.74 -0.18
N ALA A 104 -6.43 -5.42 -0.32
CA ALA A 104 -7.51 -4.52 0.08
C ALA A 104 -7.98 -3.65 -1.10
N PRO A 105 -8.78 -4.17 -2.04
CA PRO A 105 -9.07 -3.54 -3.32
C PRO A 105 -10.03 -2.35 -3.24
N PHE A 106 -10.59 -2.07 -2.06
CA PHE A 106 -11.68 -1.09 -1.91
C PHE A 106 -11.28 0.22 -1.24
N PHE A 107 -9.99 0.45 -0.97
CA PHE A 107 -9.53 1.66 -0.29
C PHE A 107 -10.07 2.94 -0.95
N PRO A 108 -10.22 4.06 -0.19
CA PRO A 108 -10.85 5.28 -0.69
C PRO A 108 -10.23 5.84 -1.96
N GLN A 109 -11.04 6.34 -2.89
CA GLN A 109 -10.57 7.01 -4.12
C GLN A 109 -9.89 8.36 -3.83
N ASN A 110 -10.01 8.89 -2.62
CA ASN A 110 -9.33 10.08 -2.13
C ASN A 110 -8.30 9.75 -1.04
N LEU A 111 -7.84 8.48 -0.97
CA LEU A 111 -6.87 8.03 0.05
C LEU A 111 -5.62 8.91 0.04
N VAL A 112 -4.98 9.03 -1.13
CA VAL A 112 -3.70 9.75 -1.27
C VAL A 112 -3.89 11.23 -1.05
N GLU A 113 -4.99 11.83 -1.52
CA GLU A 113 -5.31 13.24 -1.28
C GLU A 113 -5.39 13.54 0.21
N LYS A 114 -6.17 12.75 0.98
CA LYS A 114 -6.27 12.93 2.43
C LYS A 114 -4.94 12.68 3.16
N LEU A 115 -4.18 11.66 2.75
CA LEU A 115 -2.85 11.39 3.32
C LEU A 115 -1.84 12.52 3.03
N THR A 116 -2.05 13.31 1.98
CA THR A 116 -1.17 14.42 1.61
C THR A 116 -1.39 15.66 2.49
N GLU A 117 -2.62 15.90 2.97
CA GLU A 117 -2.99 17.13 3.69
C GLU A 117 -2.05 17.50 4.86
N PRO A 118 -1.64 16.55 5.75
CA PRO A 118 -0.79 16.91 6.88
C PRO A 118 0.65 17.30 6.50
N PHE A 119 1.10 17.04 5.27
CA PHE A 119 2.42 17.48 4.82
C PHE A 119 2.50 18.99 4.54
N SER A 120 1.40 19.74 4.70
CA SER A 120 1.41 21.21 4.81
C SER A 120 2.24 21.69 6.02
N ASP A 121 2.38 20.88 7.08
CA ASP A 121 3.42 21.04 8.10
C ASP A 121 4.69 20.30 7.61
N GLU A 122 5.75 21.07 7.36
CA GLU A 122 7.05 20.55 6.89
C GLU A 122 7.67 19.52 7.84
N LYS A 123 7.29 19.54 9.12
CA LYS A 123 7.76 18.58 10.13
C LYS A 123 7.17 17.19 9.94
N THR A 124 6.00 17.07 9.29
CA THR A 124 5.39 15.78 9.02
C THR A 124 6.29 14.96 8.09
N GLU A 125 6.66 13.77 8.52
CA GLU A 125 7.53 12.84 7.77
C GLU A 125 6.73 11.68 7.19
N ILE A 126 5.70 11.24 7.91
CA ILE A 126 4.85 10.09 7.58
C ILE A 126 3.40 10.46 7.87
N THR A 127 2.48 10.01 7.00
CA THR A 127 1.06 9.98 7.32
C THR A 127 0.54 8.56 7.22
N MET A 128 -0.44 8.22 8.06
CA MET A 128 -0.99 6.86 8.16
C MET A 128 -2.50 6.92 8.35
N ALA A 129 -3.24 6.08 7.63
CA ALA A 129 -4.68 5.98 7.81
C ALA A 129 -5.05 5.37 9.18
N ILE A 130 -6.13 5.89 9.77
CA ILE A 130 -6.80 5.31 10.95
C ILE A 130 -8.30 5.24 10.68
N VAL A 131 -8.97 4.17 11.11
CA VAL A 131 -10.41 4.00 11.00
C VAL A 131 -10.94 3.69 12.39
N GLY A 132 -11.67 4.62 12.98
CA GLY A 132 -12.03 4.56 14.39
C GLY A 132 -10.76 4.51 15.26
N THR A 133 -10.54 3.40 15.96
CA THR A 133 -9.32 3.19 16.78
C THR A 133 -8.28 2.29 16.10
N LYS A 134 -8.55 1.80 14.89
CA LYS A 134 -7.68 0.84 14.19
C LYS A 134 -6.72 1.57 13.26
N HIS A 135 -5.45 1.56 13.59
CA HIS A 135 -4.39 2.02 12.71
C HIS A 135 -4.21 1.10 11.50
N GLN A 136 -4.01 1.69 10.32
CA GLN A 136 -3.82 0.99 9.05
C GLN A 136 -2.39 1.26 8.51
N PRO A 137 -1.33 0.68 9.10
CA PRO A 137 0.06 1.10 8.84
C PRO A 137 0.55 0.78 7.42
N VAL A 138 -0.15 -0.06 6.67
CA VAL A 138 0.15 -0.33 5.25
C VAL A 138 -0.58 0.64 4.30
N PHE A 139 -1.48 1.47 4.81
CA PHE A 139 -2.06 2.62 4.11
C PHE A 139 -1.41 3.89 4.65
N ALA A 140 -0.26 4.22 4.09
CA ALA A 140 0.59 5.30 4.58
C ALA A 140 1.20 6.07 3.41
N MET A 141 1.61 7.30 3.68
CA MET A 141 2.43 8.08 2.78
C MET A 141 3.69 8.53 3.51
N VAL A 142 4.84 8.39 2.86
CA VAL A 142 6.16 8.56 3.46
C VAL A 142 7.00 9.49 2.58
N LYS A 143 7.73 10.43 3.16
CA LYS A 143 8.75 11.21 2.44
C LYS A 143 9.86 10.26 1.94
N SER A 144 10.20 10.32 0.66
CA SER A 144 11.24 9.46 0.06
C SER A 144 12.61 9.67 0.71
N SER A 145 12.87 10.86 1.27
CA SER A 145 14.08 11.18 2.03
C SER A 145 14.29 10.33 3.29
N LEU A 146 13.29 9.55 3.72
CA LEU A 146 13.41 8.63 4.86
C LEU A 146 14.01 7.27 4.52
N GLU A 147 14.41 7.03 3.27
CA GLU A 147 15.02 5.77 2.82
C GLU A 147 16.16 5.33 3.74
N ASN A 148 17.17 6.17 3.94
CA ASN A 148 18.32 5.87 4.82
C ASN A 148 17.91 5.60 6.28
N SER A 149 16.86 6.30 6.77
CA SER A 149 16.32 6.06 8.10
C SER A 149 15.72 4.66 8.24
N LEU A 150 15.01 4.20 7.20
CA LEU A 150 14.44 2.85 7.20
C LEU A 150 15.52 1.79 7.05
N ALA A 151 16.54 2.02 6.20
CA ALA A 151 17.69 1.15 6.06
C ALA A 151 18.37 0.89 7.41
N LEU A 152 18.72 1.95 8.15
CA LEU A 152 19.34 1.87 9.48
C LEU A 152 18.42 1.15 10.49
N PHE A 153 17.10 1.40 10.46
CA PHE A 153 16.16 0.71 11.33
C PHE A 153 16.15 -0.81 11.07
N LEU A 154 16.18 -1.22 9.80
CA LEU A 154 16.23 -2.63 9.41
C LEU A 154 17.54 -3.30 9.78
N GLU A 155 18.69 -2.63 9.58
CA GLU A 155 20.02 -3.09 9.96
C GLU A 155 20.13 -3.32 11.47
N ASN A 156 19.52 -2.46 12.28
CA ASN A 156 19.44 -2.59 13.73
C ASN A 156 18.41 -3.63 14.21
N GLY A 157 17.87 -4.46 13.31
CA GLY A 157 16.95 -5.54 13.65
C GLY A 157 15.48 -5.11 13.77
N GLY A 158 15.13 -3.89 13.41
CA GLY A 158 13.74 -3.41 13.36
C GLY A 158 12.90 -4.20 12.34
N ARG A 159 11.65 -4.56 12.70
CA ARG A 159 10.78 -5.38 11.83
C ARG A 159 9.33 -4.90 11.79
N LYS A 160 8.91 -4.08 12.74
CA LYS A 160 7.51 -3.63 12.87
C LYS A 160 7.35 -2.23 12.28
N ILE A 161 6.42 -2.07 11.32
CA ILE A 161 6.11 -0.77 10.69
C ILE A 161 5.81 0.29 11.77
N ARG A 162 4.93 -0.04 12.73
CA ARG A 162 4.56 0.88 13.80
C ARG A 162 5.77 1.39 14.59
N SER A 163 6.70 0.50 14.95
CA SER A 163 7.88 0.91 15.71
C SER A 163 8.79 1.86 14.93
N TRP A 164 8.85 1.72 13.59
CA TRP A 164 9.56 2.69 12.76
C TRP A 164 8.77 4.01 12.67
N PHE A 165 7.46 3.97 12.44
CA PHE A 165 6.62 5.15 12.41
C PHE A 165 6.66 5.94 13.73
N ASP A 166 6.61 5.24 14.87
CA ASP A 166 6.66 5.85 16.20
C ASP A 166 8.01 6.54 16.50
N SER A 167 9.07 6.21 15.74
CA SER A 167 10.39 6.88 15.80
C SER A 167 10.46 8.15 14.92
N ARG A 168 9.38 8.52 14.22
CA ARG A 168 9.29 9.61 13.24
C ARG A 168 8.12 10.54 13.56
N THR A 169 8.09 11.70 12.89
CA THR A 169 6.92 12.57 12.94
C THR A 169 5.80 11.99 12.07
N CYS A 170 5.02 11.10 12.67
CA CYS A 170 3.92 10.40 12.00
C CYS A 170 2.57 10.99 12.43
N VAL A 171 1.77 11.43 11.46
CA VAL A 171 0.42 11.96 11.66
C VAL A 171 -0.61 10.94 11.20
N THR A 172 -1.64 10.68 12.02
CA THR A 172 -2.78 9.84 11.64
C THR A 172 -3.85 10.64 10.92
N VAL A 173 -4.41 10.06 9.84
CA VAL A 173 -5.48 10.65 9.04
C VAL A 173 -6.74 9.78 9.17
N GLU A 174 -7.84 10.37 9.62
CA GLU A 174 -9.09 9.64 9.88
C GLU A 174 -9.87 9.34 8.60
N PHE A 175 -10.39 8.10 8.58
CA PHE A 175 -11.35 7.62 7.57
C PHE A 175 -12.54 6.96 8.28
N ASP A 176 -13.75 7.17 7.73
CA ASP A 176 -15.00 6.79 8.41
C ASP A 176 -15.51 5.40 8.03
N ASN A 177 -15.07 4.85 6.87
CA ASN A 177 -15.62 3.61 6.34
C ASN A 177 -14.64 2.44 6.48
N GLU A 178 -14.85 1.60 7.50
CA GLU A 178 -14.02 0.42 7.78
C GLU A 178 -14.00 -0.59 6.62
N ARG A 179 -15.09 -0.74 5.89
CA ARG A 179 -15.18 -1.68 4.74
C ARG A 179 -14.21 -1.33 3.62
N GLN A 180 -13.89 -0.05 3.46
CA GLN A 180 -12.91 0.38 2.45
C GLN A 180 -11.48 -0.10 2.75
N PHE A 181 -11.19 -0.47 3.99
CA PHE A 181 -9.88 -0.97 4.42
C PHE A 181 -9.87 -2.48 4.68
N MET A 182 -10.90 -3.18 4.22
CA MET A 182 -11.03 -4.63 4.39
C MET A 182 -9.98 -5.36 3.56
N ASN A 183 -9.19 -6.21 4.24
CA ASN A 183 -8.27 -7.14 3.59
C ASN A 183 -8.98 -8.45 3.25
N ILE A 184 -8.74 -8.98 2.07
CA ILE A 184 -9.24 -10.29 1.63
C ILE A 184 -8.20 -11.35 2.00
N ASN A 185 -8.41 -12.02 3.14
CA ASN A 185 -7.48 -12.98 3.73
C ASN A 185 -8.00 -14.43 3.73
N SER A 186 -9.31 -14.60 3.53
CA SER A 186 -9.98 -15.89 3.58
C SER A 186 -11.05 -16.02 2.48
N PRO A 187 -11.55 -17.23 2.18
CA PRO A 187 -12.66 -17.41 1.26
C PRO A 187 -13.93 -16.64 1.68
N SER A 188 -14.20 -16.54 2.98
CA SER A 188 -15.34 -15.77 3.50
C SER A 188 -15.18 -14.27 3.26
N ASP A 189 -13.96 -13.73 3.37
CA ASP A 189 -13.70 -12.32 3.04
C ASP A 189 -13.93 -12.06 1.54
N LEU A 190 -13.56 -13.04 0.69
CA LEU A 190 -13.77 -12.96 -0.74
C LEU A 190 -15.26 -12.95 -1.09
N GLU A 191 -16.06 -13.83 -0.48
CA GLU A 191 -17.51 -13.86 -0.66
C GLU A 191 -18.15 -12.53 -0.22
N GLU A 192 -17.73 -11.96 0.91
CA GLU A 192 -18.19 -10.66 1.37
C GLU A 192 -17.80 -9.55 0.39
N ALA A 193 -16.56 -9.60 -0.13
CA ALA A 193 -16.05 -8.66 -1.13
C ALA A 193 -16.87 -8.70 -2.44
N GLU A 194 -17.20 -9.88 -2.94
CA GLU A 194 -18.05 -10.07 -4.13
C GLU A 194 -19.45 -9.50 -3.94
N LEU A 195 -20.05 -9.70 -2.77
CA LEU A 195 -21.36 -9.14 -2.45
C LEU A 195 -21.31 -7.61 -2.43
N TRP A 196 -20.27 -7.05 -1.83
CA TRP A 196 -20.11 -5.61 -1.73
C TRP A 196 -19.80 -4.95 -3.09
N SER A 197 -18.99 -5.60 -3.91
CA SER A 197 -18.71 -5.14 -5.28
C SER A 197 -19.99 -4.99 -6.11
N LYS A 198 -20.84 -6.03 -6.10
CA LYS A 198 -22.13 -6.03 -6.81
C LYS A 198 -23.08 -4.92 -6.36
N GLN A 199 -23.15 -4.64 -5.06
CA GLN A 199 -23.99 -3.58 -4.50
C GLN A 199 -23.55 -2.19 -4.96
N ASN A 200 -22.26 -1.95 -5.09
CA ASN A 200 -21.72 -0.64 -5.49
C ASN A 200 -21.72 -0.41 -7.02
N GLN A 201 -21.76 -1.48 -7.84
CA GLN A 201 -21.92 -1.37 -9.29
C GLN A 201 -23.34 -0.96 -9.69
N THR A 202 -24.35 -1.23 -8.85
CA THR A 202 -25.76 -0.92 -9.13
C THR A 202 -26.11 0.54 -8.78
N THR A 203 -25.20 1.29 -8.13
CA THR A 203 -25.43 2.66 -7.62
C THR A 203 -24.64 3.72 -8.41
N SER A 204 -23.90 3.33 -9.44
CA SER A 204 -23.13 4.19 -10.35
C SER A 204 -23.78 4.28 -11.72
#